data_c7f4eab317d4776eec73a10d22f48776
#
_entry.id   c7f4eab317d4776eec73a10d22f48776
#
_cell.length_a   1.000
_cell.length_b   1.000
_cell.length_c   1.000
_cell.angle_alpha   90.00
_cell.angle_beta   90.00
_cell.angle_gamma   90.00
#
_symmetry.space_group_name_H-M   'P 1'
#
loop_
_entity.id
_entity.type
_entity.pdbx_description
1 polymer ?
#
loop_
_entity_poly.entity_id
_entity_poly.type
_entity_poly.pdbx_seq_one_letter_code
_entity_poly.pdbx_strand_id
1 'polypeptide(L)'
;QILAGAIPACLLALLVDFLLGQVEKFVTPVSQRNADSKKRRTHQKILLAACGVLLAGLLAFSGIRSMVGTPTGDTIVVGGKNYTEQRLLCELASQAIEAKTDLTVQRKSNLGGTQVLFNAMKSGEVDAYIEYTGTAYTETLGHPPVSDVETVFETVREEFQDQYHLVVLDQMAFNNPYPLAVLPAYAQAHQLQTISDLTKINGQARISPTLEFMNREDGLPGLKKAYGLQFAEEIG
;
A
#
# COMPACT_ATOMS: atom_id res chain seq x y z
N GLN A 1 -10.73 4.64 -6.66
CA GLN A 1 -9.98 3.49 -6.09
C GLN A 1 -10.75 2.80 -4.94
N ILE A 2 -11.45 3.53 -4.07
CA ILE A 2 -12.28 2.95 -2.99
C ILE A 2 -13.38 2.03 -3.55
N LEU A 3 -14.01 2.39 -4.65
CA LEU A 3 -15.04 1.59 -5.31
C LEU A 3 -14.47 0.30 -5.94
N ALA A 4 -13.23 0.30 -6.38
CA ALA A 4 -12.59 -0.88 -6.99
C ALA A 4 -12.34 -2.02 -5.97
N GLY A 5 -12.11 -1.69 -4.69
CA GLY A 5 -12.01 -2.67 -3.60
C GLY A 5 -13.36 -3.03 -2.98
N ALA A 6 -14.27 -2.06 -2.86
CA ALA A 6 -15.58 -2.27 -2.25
C ALA A 6 -16.50 -3.19 -3.07
N ILE A 7 -16.47 -3.10 -4.39
CA ILE A 7 -17.34 -3.91 -5.28
C ILE A 7 -16.98 -5.40 -5.20
N PRO A 8 -15.71 -5.86 -5.31
CA PRO A 8 -15.36 -7.25 -5.11
C PRO A 8 -15.68 -7.78 -3.71
N ALA A 9 -15.48 -6.98 -2.67
CA ALA A 9 -15.81 -7.34 -1.30
C ALA A 9 -17.32 -7.55 -1.08
N CYS A 10 -18.16 -6.66 -1.62
CA CYS A 10 -19.60 -6.81 -1.60
C CYS A 10 -20.07 -8.05 -2.38
N LEU A 11 -19.47 -8.34 -3.53
CA LEU A 11 -19.80 -9.52 -4.33
C LEU A 11 -19.40 -10.81 -3.61
N LEU A 12 -18.24 -10.82 -2.94
CA LEU A 12 -17.81 -11.95 -2.11
C LEU A 12 -18.75 -12.18 -0.92
N ALA A 13 -19.17 -11.11 -0.25
CA ALA A 13 -20.13 -11.19 0.85
C ALA A 13 -21.46 -11.76 0.39
N LEU A 14 -22.00 -11.30 -0.75
CA LEU A 14 -23.23 -11.83 -1.34
C LEU A 14 -23.09 -13.32 -1.76
N LEU A 15 -21.93 -13.73 -2.25
CA LEU A 15 -21.64 -15.11 -2.63
C LEU A 15 -21.60 -16.01 -1.38
N VAL A 16 -20.95 -15.57 -0.32
CA VAL A 16 -20.88 -16.27 0.97
C VAL A 16 -22.27 -16.41 1.58
N ASP A 17 -23.04 -15.35 1.61
CA ASP A 17 -24.41 -15.33 2.12
C ASP A 17 -25.33 -16.29 1.32
N PHE A 18 -25.17 -16.32 0.00
CA PHE A 18 -25.85 -17.27 -0.87
C PHE A 18 -25.46 -18.73 -0.58
N LEU A 19 -24.17 -19.02 -0.41
CA LEU A 19 -23.67 -20.37 -0.09
C LEU A 19 -24.18 -20.83 1.28
N LEU A 20 -24.14 -19.96 2.29
CA LEU A 20 -24.69 -20.23 3.61
C LEU A 20 -26.20 -20.50 3.55
N GLY A 21 -26.93 -19.73 2.76
CA GLY A 21 -28.36 -19.98 2.52
C GLY A 21 -28.66 -21.30 1.78
N GLN A 22 -27.72 -21.87 1.02
CA GLN A 22 -27.86 -23.24 0.48
C GLN A 22 -27.60 -24.29 1.54
N VAL A 23 -26.58 -24.11 2.39
CA VAL A 23 -26.25 -25.01 3.51
C VAL A 23 -27.41 -25.04 4.49
N GLU A 24 -27.98 -23.88 4.85
CA GLU A 24 -29.18 -23.81 5.72
C GLU A 24 -30.35 -24.63 5.19
N LYS A 25 -30.56 -24.67 3.87
CA LYS A 25 -31.61 -25.50 3.25
C LYS A 25 -31.35 -26.99 3.36
N PHE A 26 -30.09 -27.42 3.43
CA PHE A 26 -29.71 -28.81 3.63
C PHE A 26 -29.87 -29.25 5.09
N VAL A 27 -29.64 -28.33 6.02
CA VAL A 27 -29.65 -28.61 7.47
C VAL A 27 -31.07 -28.47 8.07
N THR A 28 -31.93 -27.64 7.48
CA THR A 28 -33.28 -27.37 8.02
C THR A 28 -34.26 -28.50 7.65
N PRO A 29 -34.93 -29.16 8.63
CA PRO A 29 -35.89 -30.22 8.38
C PRO A 29 -37.09 -29.76 7.54
N VAL A 30 -37.59 -30.65 6.68
CA VAL A 30 -38.67 -30.38 5.71
C VAL A 30 -39.98 -29.91 6.37
N SER A 31 -40.20 -30.21 7.65
CA SER A 31 -41.39 -29.81 8.41
C SER A 31 -41.54 -28.32 8.69
N GLN A 32 -40.46 -27.51 8.54
CA GLN A 32 -40.48 -26.07 8.75
C GLN A 32 -40.52 -25.23 7.47
N ARG A 33 -40.69 -25.87 6.30
CA ARG A 33 -40.76 -25.15 5.01
C ARG A 33 -42.17 -24.58 4.78
N ASN A 34 -42.33 -23.29 5.01
CA ASN A 34 -43.55 -22.56 4.67
C ASN A 34 -43.81 -22.55 3.14
N ALA A 35 -45.11 -22.52 2.76
CA ALA A 35 -45.66 -22.71 1.41
C ALA A 35 -45.28 -21.66 0.36
N ASP A 36 -44.47 -20.66 0.68
CA ASP A 36 -44.12 -19.53 -0.22
C ASP A 36 -42.91 -19.78 -1.14
N SER A 37 -42.59 -21.04 -1.40
CA SER A 37 -41.36 -21.48 -2.06
C SER A 37 -41.27 -21.10 -3.54
N LYS A 38 -42.37 -20.91 -4.26
CA LYS A 38 -42.39 -20.71 -5.71
C LYS A 38 -41.95 -19.28 -6.11
N LYS A 39 -42.42 -18.26 -5.40
CA LYS A 39 -42.06 -16.85 -5.63
C LYS A 39 -40.61 -16.57 -5.22
N ARG A 40 -40.15 -17.16 -4.14
CA ARG A 40 -38.76 -17.05 -3.64
C ARG A 40 -37.74 -17.72 -4.59
N ARG A 41 -38.09 -18.85 -5.22
CA ARG A 41 -37.23 -19.52 -6.24
C ARG A 41 -37.07 -18.69 -7.50
N THR A 42 -38.07 -17.95 -7.93
CA THR A 42 -37.99 -17.09 -9.12
C THR A 42 -37.09 -15.88 -8.84
N HIS A 43 -37.23 -15.23 -7.68
CA HIS A 43 -36.34 -14.14 -7.28
C HIS A 43 -34.88 -14.57 -7.12
N GLN A 44 -34.63 -15.78 -6.58
CA GLN A 44 -33.27 -16.33 -6.45
C GLN A 44 -32.63 -16.62 -7.82
N LYS A 45 -33.39 -17.12 -8.79
CA LYS A 45 -32.89 -17.34 -10.16
C LYS A 45 -32.58 -16.02 -10.86
N ILE A 46 -33.39 -15.01 -10.69
CA ILE A 46 -33.17 -13.66 -11.23
C ILE A 46 -31.93 -13.03 -10.61
N LEU A 47 -31.76 -13.15 -9.30
CA LEU A 47 -30.58 -12.62 -8.58
C LEU A 47 -29.29 -13.31 -9.05
N LEU A 48 -29.31 -14.65 -9.19
CA LEU A 48 -28.19 -15.43 -9.70
C LEU A 48 -27.83 -15.06 -11.15
N ALA A 49 -28.84 -14.89 -12.01
CA ALA A 49 -28.63 -14.46 -13.39
C ALA A 49 -28.03 -13.04 -13.42
N ALA A 50 -28.52 -12.11 -12.60
CA ALA A 50 -28.00 -10.76 -12.49
C ALA A 50 -26.55 -10.72 -11.98
N CYS A 51 -26.20 -11.54 -10.95
CA CYS A 51 -24.83 -11.68 -10.47
C CYS A 51 -23.91 -12.31 -11.52
N GLY A 52 -24.40 -13.31 -12.27
CA GLY A 52 -23.64 -13.92 -13.37
C GLY A 52 -23.35 -12.94 -14.51
N VAL A 53 -24.33 -12.12 -14.89
CA VAL A 53 -24.16 -11.07 -15.92
C VAL A 53 -23.20 -9.99 -15.43
N LEU A 54 -23.28 -9.58 -14.17
CA LEU A 54 -22.36 -8.61 -13.56
C LEU A 54 -20.92 -9.14 -13.51
N LEU A 55 -20.73 -10.40 -13.12
CA LEU A 55 -19.42 -11.05 -13.10
C LEU A 55 -18.83 -11.20 -14.50
N ALA A 56 -19.64 -11.65 -15.47
CA ALA A 56 -19.23 -11.74 -16.87
C ALA A 56 -18.91 -10.35 -17.45
N GLY A 57 -19.67 -9.33 -17.10
CA GLY A 57 -19.41 -7.93 -17.47
C GLY A 57 -18.10 -7.39 -16.88
N LEU A 58 -17.81 -7.70 -15.61
CA LEU A 58 -16.55 -7.32 -14.95
C LEU A 58 -15.34 -8.05 -15.57
N LEU A 59 -15.48 -9.34 -15.87
CA LEU A 59 -14.42 -10.11 -16.53
C LEU A 59 -14.19 -9.62 -17.96
N ALA A 60 -15.25 -9.33 -18.71
CA ALA A 60 -15.15 -8.75 -20.06
C ALA A 60 -14.54 -7.35 -20.01
N PHE A 61 -14.93 -6.52 -19.03
CA PHE A 61 -14.37 -5.17 -18.84
C PHE A 61 -12.89 -5.22 -18.44
N SER A 62 -12.48 -6.16 -17.58
CA SER A 62 -11.07 -6.35 -17.22
C SER A 62 -10.27 -6.89 -18.40
N GLY A 63 -10.83 -7.81 -19.20
CA GLY A 63 -10.23 -8.33 -20.42
C GLY A 63 -10.08 -7.26 -21.53
N ILE A 64 -11.08 -6.41 -21.69
CA ILE A 64 -11.02 -5.28 -22.64
C ILE A 64 -9.98 -4.24 -22.17
N ARG A 65 -9.88 -4.00 -20.87
CA ARG A 65 -8.91 -3.05 -20.30
C ARG A 65 -7.46 -3.56 -20.42
N SER A 66 -7.24 -4.87 -20.38
CA SER A 66 -5.93 -5.48 -20.68
C SER A 66 -5.61 -5.49 -22.19
N MET A 67 -6.61 -5.40 -23.07
CA MET A 67 -6.42 -5.28 -24.50
C MET A 67 -6.31 -3.83 -25.02
N VAL A 68 -6.85 -2.86 -24.26
CA VAL A 68 -6.77 -1.43 -24.58
C VAL A 68 -5.65 -0.79 -23.77
N GLY A 69 -4.41 -1.02 -24.20
CA GLY A 69 -3.30 -0.24 -23.71
C GLY A 69 -2.11 -1.03 -23.19
N THR A 70 -1.49 -1.84 -24.02
CA THR A 70 -0.03 -1.82 -24.07
C THR A 70 0.33 -0.56 -24.82
N PRO A 71 0.99 0.42 -24.18
CA PRO A 71 1.59 1.52 -24.93
C PRO A 71 2.52 0.89 -25.97
N THR A 72 2.31 1.24 -27.23
CA THR A 72 3.29 0.97 -28.28
C THR A 72 4.64 1.51 -27.79
N GLY A 73 5.68 0.72 -27.82
CA GLY A 73 7.11 0.84 -27.47
C GLY A 73 7.74 2.15 -26.94
N ASP A 74 7.04 3.25 -27.00
CA ASP A 74 7.56 4.60 -26.73
C ASP A 74 7.02 5.23 -25.43
N THR A 75 6.30 4.46 -24.61
CA THR A 75 5.73 4.99 -23.35
C THR A 75 6.29 4.25 -22.13
N ILE A 76 6.79 4.99 -21.14
CA ILE A 76 7.23 4.49 -19.84
C ILE A 76 6.29 5.00 -18.74
N VAL A 77 5.93 4.15 -17.80
CA VAL A 77 5.06 4.48 -16.67
C VAL A 77 5.91 4.73 -15.43
N VAL A 78 5.92 5.97 -14.93
CA VAL A 78 6.62 6.32 -13.69
C VAL A 78 5.62 6.40 -12.54
N GLY A 79 5.87 5.61 -11.49
CA GLY A 79 5.06 5.52 -10.29
C GLY A 79 5.52 6.42 -9.15
N GLY A 80 4.63 6.68 -8.19
CA GLY A 80 4.96 7.38 -6.94
C GLY A 80 3.97 7.06 -5.83
N LYS A 81 4.44 7.08 -4.58
CA LYS A 81 3.61 6.89 -3.39
C LYS A 81 2.70 8.11 -3.16
N ASN A 82 1.79 8.00 -2.21
CA ASN A 82 0.69 8.96 -1.99
C ASN A 82 1.06 10.18 -1.11
N TYR A 83 2.33 10.54 -0.97
CA TYR A 83 2.77 11.71 -0.21
C TYR A 83 3.60 12.69 -1.06
N THR A 84 3.73 13.92 -0.58
CA THR A 84 4.19 15.08 -1.37
C THR A 84 5.58 14.87 -1.99
N GLU A 85 6.55 14.37 -1.23
CA GLU A 85 7.90 14.14 -1.75
C GLU A 85 7.89 13.14 -2.91
N GLN A 86 7.19 12.03 -2.78
CA GLN A 86 7.11 11.01 -3.82
C GLN A 86 6.41 11.52 -5.09
N ARG A 87 5.42 12.38 -4.95
CA ARG A 87 4.80 13.05 -6.11
C ARG A 87 5.78 13.97 -6.82
N LEU A 88 6.59 14.72 -6.05
CA LEU A 88 7.64 15.56 -6.59
C LEU A 88 8.73 14.73 -7.29
N LEU A 89 9.19 13.65 -6.66
CA LEU A 89 10.21 12.76 -7.23
C LEU A 89 9.70 12.06 -8.50
N CYS A 90 8.46 11.61 -8.52
CA CYS A 90 7.82 11.06 -9.73
C CYS A 90 7.82 12.09 -10.87
N GLU A 91 7.48 13.33 -10.59
CA GLU A 91 7.48 14.40 -11.59
C GLU A 91 8.90 14.75 -12.07
N LEU A 92 9.88 14.86 -11.17
CA LEU A 92 11.28 15.10 -11.52
C LEU A 92 11.84 13.98 -12.41
N ALA A 93 11.61 12.72 -12.06
CA ALA A 93 12.03 11.59 -12.87
C ALA A 93 11.36 11.61 -14.25
N SER A 94 10.06 11.90 -14.29
CA SER A 94 9.29 11.97 -15.53
C SER A 94 9.84 13.06 -16.46
N GLN A 95 10.06 14.27 -15.95
CA GLN A 95 10.63 15.36 -16.73
C GLN A 95 12.05 15.07 -17.19
N ALA A 96 12.86 14.42 -16.35
CA ALA A 96 14.23 14.05 -16.73
C ALA A 96 14.25 13.03 -17.88
N ILE A 97 13.34 12.05 -17.87
CA ILE A 97 13.17 11.07 -18.95
C ILE A 97 12.73 11.77 -20.24
N GLU A 98 11.69 12.60 -20.19
CA GLU A 98 11.17 13.33 -21.35
C GLU A 98 12.20 14.32 -21.93
N ALA A 99 13.03 14.92 -21.08
CA ALA A 99 14.06 15.87 -21.53
C ALA A 99 15.28 15.20 -22.19
N LYS A 100 15.50 13.90 -21.92
CA LYS A 100 16.71 13.18 -22.38
C LYS A 100 16.42 12.05 -23.37
N THR A 101 15.16 11.75 -23.62
CA THR A 101 14.73 10.66 -24.50
C THR A 101 13.49 11.09 -25.30
N ASP A 102 13.16 10.35 -26.33
CA ASP A 102 11.93 10.54 -27.10
C ASP A 102 10.73 9.76 -26.50
N LEU A 103 10.88 9.24 -25.28
CA LEU A 103 9.82 8.47 -24.59
C LEU A 103 8.71 9.38 -24.09
N THR A 104 7.48 8.94 -24.23
CA THR A 104 6.32 9.54 -23.56
C THR A 104 6.23 9.00 -22.12
N VAL A 105 6.07 9.84 -21.11
CA VAL A 105 5.96 9.40 -19.72
C VAL A 105 4.53 9.49 -19.22
N GLN A 106 3.98 8.34 -18.83
CA GLN A 106 2.73 8.27 -18.08
C GLN A 106 3.03 8.33 -16.58
N ARG A 107 2.52 9.36 -15.91
CA ARG A 107 2.71 9.59 -14.48
C ARG A 107 1.62 8.93 -13.64
N LYS A 108 1.98 8.06 -12.69
CA LYS A 108 1.09 7.48 -11.69
C LYS A 108 1.53 7.89 -10.28
N SER A 109 1.49 9.18 -9.99
CA SER A 109 2.12 9.81 -8.81
C SER A 109 1.36 9.65 -7.48
N ASN A 110 0.33 8.82 -7.38
CA ASN A 110 -0.50 8.68 -6.16
C ASN A 110 -1.10 7.27 -6.07
N LEU A 111 -0.27 6.23 -6.20
CA LEU A 111 -0.75 4.85 -6.22
C LEU A 111 -1.06 4.26 -4.84
N GLY A 112 -0.50 4.82 -3.77
CA GLY A 112 -0.66 4.31 -2.41
C GLY A 112 0.66 4.25 -1.65
N GLY A 113 0.76 3.34 -0.67
CA GLY A 113 1.99 3.08 0.09
C GLY A 113 2.95 2.12 -0.60
N THR A 114 4.02 1.74 0.12
CA THR A 114 5.12 0.89 -0.35
C THR A 114 4.65 -0.38 -1.03
N GLN A 115 3.80 -1.17 -0.39
CA GLN A 115 3.36 -2.47 -0.94
C GLN A 115 2.52 -2.34 -2.21
N VAL A 116 1.69 -1.30 -2.31
CA VAL A 116 0.86 -1.06 -3.51
C VAL A 116 1.73 -0.72 -4.70
N LEU A 117 2.71 0.18 -4.51
CA LEU A 117 3.61 0.60 -5.57
C LEU A 117 4.56 -0.52 -6.00
N PHE A 118 5.11 -1.27 -5.05
CA PHE A 118 5.95 -2.43 -5.33
C PHE A 118 5.19 -3.54 -6.09
N ASN A 119 3.93 -3.82 -5.73
CA ASN A 119 3.11 -4.77 -6.48
C ASN A 119 2.80 -4.26 -7.91
N ALA A 120 2.57 -2.96 -8.10
CA ALA A 120 2.40 -2.38 -9.43
C ALA A 120 3.67 -2.51 -10.29
N MET A 121 4.86 -2.38 -9.70
CA MET A 121 6.14 -2.65 -10.37
C MET A 121 6.26 -4.13 -10.77
N LYS A 122 6.04 -5.06 -9.87
CA LYS A 122 6.10 -6.50 -10.16
C LYS A 122 5.10 -6.96 -11.22
N SER A 123 3.95 -6.32 -11.31
CA SER A 123 2.92 -6.65 -12.31
C SER A 123 3.14 -5.98 -13.67
N GLY A 124 4.17 -5.12 -13.81
CA GLY A 124 4.41 -4.34 -15.03
C GLY A 124 3.39 -3.20 -15.23
N GLU A 125 2.66 -2.82 -14.19
CA GLU A 125 1.78 -1.64 -14.23
C GLU A 125 2.56 -0.32 -14.10
N VAL A 126 3.76 -0.39 -13.55
CA VAL A 126 4.74 0.68 -13.39
C VAL A 126 6.09 0.16 -13.87
N ASP A 127 6.81 0.96 -14.65
CA ASP A 127 8.12 0.62 -15.20
C ASP A 127 9.28 1.18 -14.37
N ALA A 128 9.06 2.29 -13.67
CA ALA A 128 10.06 2.92 -12.80
C ALA A 128 9.40 3.66 -11.64
N TYR A 129 10.05 3.67 -10.48
CA TYR A 129 9.69 4.52 -9.34
C TYR A 129 10.89 4.76 -8.44
N ILE A 130 10.79 5.75 -7.57
CA ILE A 130 11.83 6.07 -6.61
C ILE A 130 11.48 5.45 -5.27
N GLU A 131 12.39 4.62 -4.75
CA GLU A 131 12.24 3.95 -3.47
C GLU A 131 13.32 4.42 -2.48
N TYR A 132 13.04 4.26 -1.20
CA TYR A 132 14.00 4.50 -0.12
C TYR A 132 14.69 3.19 0.23
N THR A 133 16.01 3.19 0.26
CA THR A 133 16.80 1.98 0.52
C THR A 133 16.43 1.30 1.84
N GLY A 134 16.25 2.05 2.91
CA GLY A 134 15.81 1.52 4.20
C GLY A 134 14.42 0.87 4.14
N THR A 135 13.48 1.44 3.39
CA THR A 135 12.14 0.87 3.20
C THR A 135 12.19 -0.39 2.35
N ALA A 136 12.96 -0.39 1.26
CA ALA A 136 13.16 -1.57 0.44
C ALA A 136 13.76 -2.72 1.26
N TYR A 137 14.76 -2.42 2.09
CA TYR A 137 15.46 -3.39 2.92
C TYR A 137 14.56 -3.99 4.02
N THR A 138 13.83 -3.16 4.76
CA THR A 138 13.05 -3.63 5.92
C THR A 138 11.64 -4.08 5.54
N GLU A 139 10.90 -3.29 4.71
CA GLU A 139 9.49 -3.54 4.42
C GLU A 139 9.27 -4.49 3.23
N THR A 140 10.17 -4.44 2.23
CA THR A 140 10.01 -5.26 1.02
C THR A 140 10.77 -6.58 1.15
N LEU A 141 12.01 -6.54 1.61
CA LEU A 141 12.86 -7.72 1.76
C LEU A 141 12.73 -8.39 3.14
N GLY A 142 12.22 -7.68 4.16
CA GLY A 142 11.97 -8.23 5.49
C GLY A 142 13.22 -8.38 6.36
N HIS A 143 14.30 -7.67 6.03
CA HIS A 143 15.52 -7.68 6.85
C HIS A 143 15.38 -6.85 8.13
N PRO A 144 16.04 -7.25 9.21
CA PRO A 144 16.15 -6.42 10.41
C PRO A 144 16.91 -5.13 10.09
N PRO A 145 16.52 -3.97 10.66
CA PRO A 145 17.16 -2.70 10.36
C PRO A 145 18.62 -2.67 10.77
N VAL A 146 19.46 -2.15 9.88
CA VAL A 146 20.89 -1.90 10.12
C VAL A 146 21.23 -0.45 9.77
N SER A 147 22.29 0.10 10.37
CA SER A 147 22.69 1.50 10.18
C SER A 147 23.75 1.71 9.09
N ASP A 148 24.32 0.65 8.55
CA ASP A 148 25.30 0.73 7.48
C ASP A 148 24.60 0.93 6.11
N VAL A 149 24.75 2.14 5.56
CA VAL A 149 24.06 2.58 4.35
C VAL A 149 24.50 1.78 3.12
N GLU A 150 25.79 1.45 3.03
CA GLU A 150 26.34 0.70 1.91
C GLU A 150 25.82 -0.74 1.90
N THR A 151 25.87 -1.40 3.05
CA THR A 151 25.29 -2.75 3.20
C THR A 151 23.82 -2.77 2.81
N VAL A 152 23.03 -1.79 3.27
CA VAL A 152 21.61 -1.69 2.92
C VAL A 152 21.42 -1.54 1.41
N PHE A 153 22.18 -0.66 0.76
CA PHE A 153 22.03 -0.40 -0.66
C PHE A 153 22.43 -1.62 -1.51
N GLU A 154 23.58 -2.20 -1.25
CA GLU A 154 24.06 -3.37 -2.02
C GLU A 154 23.15 -4.57 -1.83
N THR A 155 22.67 -4.83 -0.62
CA THR A 155 21.70 -5.91 -0.37
C THR A 155 20.42 -5.71 -1.17
N VAL A 156 19.85 -4.49 -1.15
CA VAL A 156 18.63 -4.18 -1.91
C VAL A 156 18.88 -4.35 -3.41
N ARG A 157 20.01 -3.90 -3.91
CA ARG A 157 20.39 -3.99 -5.32
C ARG A 157 20.53 -5.44 -5.80
N GLU A 158 21.22 -6.27 -5.04
CA GLU A 158 21.40 -7.68 -5.33
C GLU A 158 20.09 -8.45 -5.23
N GLU A 159 19.38 -8.34 -4.10
CA GLU A 159 18.17 -9.12 -3.87
C GLU A 159 16.98 -8.69 -4.76
N PHE A 160 16.85 -7.41 -5.10
CA PHE A 160 15.83 -6.99 -6.07
C PHE A 160 16.09 -7.57 -7.45
N GLN A 161 17.35 -7.65 -7.88
CA GLN A 161 17.71 -8.30 -9.13
C GLN A 161 17.43 -9.80 -9.09
N ASP A 162 17.85 -10.47 -8.02
CA ASP A 162 17.78 -11.94 -7.92
C ASP A 162 16.35 -12.44 -7.71
N GLN A 163 15.59 -11.78 -6.81
CA GLN A 163 14.25 -12.25 -6.43
C GLN A 163 13.14 -11.73 -7.34
N TYR A 164 13.29 -10.52 -7.89
CA TYR A 164 12.20 -9.83 -8.61
C TYR A 164 12.59 -9.43 -10.04
N HIS A 165 13.84 -9.60 -10.46
CA HIS A 165 14.38 -9.15 -11.76
C HIS A 165 14.24 -7.63 -11.95
N LEU A 166 14.33 -6.87 -10.86
CA LEU A 166 14.29 -5.42 -10.85
C LEU A 166 15.69 -4.84 -10.77
N VAL A 167 15.98 -3.86 -11.60
CA VAL A 167 17.27 -3.15 -11.60
C VAL A 167 17.19 -1.96 -10.65
N VAL A 168 18.02 -1.91 -9.63
CA VAL A 168 18.21 -0.77 -8.76
C VAL A 168 19.31 0.11 -9.31
N LEU A 169 18.94 1.35 -9.67
CA LEU A 169 19.88 2.35 -10.18
C LEU A 169 20.69 2.99 -9.03
N ASP A 170 21.65 3.85 -9.39
CA ASP A 170 22.48 4.56 -8.41
C ASP A 170 21.66 5.40 -7.44
N GLN A 171 22.18 5.56 -6.22
CA GLN A 171 21.52 6.34 -5.17
C GLN A 171 21.40 7.81 -5.55
N MET A 172 20.27 8.40 -5.21
CA MET A 172 20.09 9.85 -5.29
C MET A 172 20.83 10.53 -4.13
N ALA A 173 21.38 11.71 -4.38
CA ALA A 173 22.21 12.46 -3.42
C ALA A 173 21.37 13.18 -2.34
N PHE A 174 20.37 12.54 -1.74
CA PHE A 174 19.63 13.06 -0.60
C PHE A 174 19.25 11.96 0.38
N ASN A 175 18.97 12.34 1.63
CA ASN A 175 18.54 11.45 2.69
C ASN A 175 17.16 11.88 3.20
N ASN A 176 16.27 10.92 3.41
CA ASN A 176 14.93 11.13 3.98
C ASN A 176 14.77 10.35 5.29
N PRO A 177 15.29 10.89 6.42
CA PRO A 177 15.11 10.27 7.73
C PRO A 177 13.71 10.54 8.29
N TYR A 178 13.35 9.81 9.34
CA TYR A 178 12.17 10.10 10.16
C TYR A 178 12.56 11.01 11.36
N PRO A 179 12.51 12.33 11.21
CA PRO A 179 12.81 13.23 12.34
C PRO A 179 11.64 13.29 13.30
N LEU A 180 11.95 13.46 14.60
CA LEU A 180 10.95 13.84 15.59
C LEU A 180 10.86 15.37 15.65
N ALA A 181 9.66 15.90 15.44
CA ALA A 181 9.40 17.33 15.50
C ALA A 181 8.55 17.68 16.72
N VAL A 182 8.88 18.77 17.38
CA VAL A 182 8.12 19.37 18.48
C VAL A 182 8.02 20.88 18.28
N LEU A 183 6.97 21.51 18.80
CA LEU A 183 6.88 22.96 18.77
C LEU A 183 8.00 23.59 19.62
N PRO A 184 8.66 24.67 19.14
CA PRO A 184 9.75 25.31 19.87
C PRO A 184 9.40 25.70 21.32
N ALA A 185 8.20 26.24 21.53
CA ALA A 185 7.74 26.58 22.89
C ALA A 185 7.61 25.35 23.80
N TYR A 186 7.16 24.21 23.25
CA TYR A 186 7.06 22.96 23.98
C TYR A 186 8.45 22.41 24.32
N ALA A 187 9.37 22.43 23.35
CA ALA A 187 10.75 22.02 23.57
C ALA A 187 11.44 22.86 24.65
N GLN A 188 11.24 24.18 24.63
CA GLN A 188 11.79 25.09 25.63
C GLN A 188 11.19 24.83 27.03
N ALA A 189 9.87 24.70 27.15
CA ALA A 189 9.17 24.48 28.41
C ALA A 189 9.62 23.17 29.12
N HIS A 190 9.91 22.12 28.33
CA HIS A 190 10.33 20.82 28.85
C HIS A 190 11.83 20.54 28.70
N GLN A 191 12.62 21.54 28.26
CA GLN A 191 14.08 21.44 28.07
C GLN A 191 14.47 20.25 27.17
N LEU A 192 13.79 20.11 26.03
CA LEU A 192 14.03 19.05 25.05
C LEU A 192 15.00 19.55 23.98
N GLN A 193 16.13 18.87 23.82
CA GLN A 193 17.14 19.14 22.80
C GLN A 193 17.46 17.89 21.97
N THR A 194 17.29 16.72 22.60
CA THR A 194 17.58 15.41 22.00
C THR A 194 16.39 14.48 22.15
N ILE A 195 16.38 13.38 21.40
CA ILE A 195 15.35 12.32 21.55
C ILE A 195 15.37 11.76 22.98
N SER A 196 16.56 11.58 23.56
CA SER A 196 16.71 11.09 24.94
C SER A 196 16.04 11.99 25.98
N ASP A 197 15.92 13.28 25.71
CA ASP A 197 15.24 14.20 26.64
C ASP A 197 13.74 13.95 26.75
N LEU A 198 13.14 13.27 25.78
CA LEU A 198 11.73 12.89 25.86
C LEU A 198 11.42 11.97 27.04
N THR A 199 12.42 11.28 27.57
CA THR A 199 12.25 10.50 28.81
C THR A 199 11.85 11.35 30.02
N LYS A 200 12.18 12.65 30.03
CA LYS A 200 11.77 13.59 31.09
C LYS A 200 10.24 13.76 31.17
N ILE A 201 9.55 13.48 30.07
CA ILE A 201 8.10 13.62 29.95
C ILE A 201 7.41 12.30 29.56
N ASN A 202 8.04 11.16 29.90
CA ASN A 202 7.46 9.83 29.67
C ASN A 202 6.05 9.73 30.26
N GLY A 203 5.14 9.17 29.48
CA GLY A 203 3.72 9.02 29.86
C GLY A 203 2.90 10.32 29.85
N GLN A 204 3.48 11.47 29.44
CA GLN A 204 2.79 12.76 29.35
C GLN A 204 2.64 13.27 27.92
N ALA A 205 3.66 13.03 27.09
CA ALA A 205 3.64 13.46 25.69
C ALA A 205 2.70 12.60 24.84
N ARG A 206 2.05 13.22 23.88
CA ARG A 206 1.33 12.54 22.79
C ARG A 206 2.18 12.55 21.53
N ILE A 207 2.11 11.49 20.73
CA ILE A 207 2.80 11.41 19.44
C ILE A 207 1.77 11.15 18.33
N SER A 208 1.95 11.82 17.18
CA SER A 208 1.13 11.61 15.97
C SER A 208 2.05 11.30 14.79
N PRO A 209 2.49 10.06 14.64
CA PRO A 209 3.28 9.62 13.52
C PRO A 209 2.40 9.21 12.33
N THR A 210 3.02 8.95 11.17
CA THR A 210 2.34 8.27 10.08
C THR A 210 2.02 6.81 10.44
N LEU A 211 0.97 6.25 9.86
CA LEU A 211 0.61 4.83 10.05
C LEU A 211 1.76 3.89 9.68
N GLU A 212 2.55 4.24 8.65
CA GLU A 212 3.74 3.48 8.26
C GLU A 212 4.76 3.45 9.41
N PHE A 213 5.12 4.60 9.99
CA PHE A 213 6.05 4.69 11.12
C PHE A 213 5.56 3.96 12.37
N MET A 214 4.25 3.97 12.62
CA MET A 214 3.66 3.25 13.76
C MET A 214 3.86 1.74 13.70
N ASN A 215 3.85 1.17 12.48
CA ASN A 215 3.84 -0.28 12.28
C ASN A 215 5.22 -0.88 11.96
N ARG A 216 6.21 -0.06 11.61
CA ARG A 216 7.57 -0.52 11.28
C ARG A 216 8.35 -0.86 12.56
N GLU A 217 9.12 -1.94 12.53
CA GLU A 217 10.00 -2.31 13.64
C GLU A 217 11.07 -1.25 13.93
N ASP A 218 11.60 -0.59 12.88
CA ASP A 218 12.56 0.53 12.96
C ASP A 218 11.88 1.90 13.13
N GLY A 219 10.56 1.94 13.20
CA GLY A 219 9.74 3.12 13.46
C GLY A 219 9.45 3.32 14.95
N LEU A 220 8.17 3.53 15.29
CA LEU A 220 7.76 3.82 16.68
C LEU A 220 8.11 2.70 17.67
N PRO A 221 7.92 1.40 17.36
CA PRO A 221 8.37 0.32 18.25
C PRO A 221 9.87 0.36 18.54
N GLY A 222 10.70 0.53 17.51
CA GLY A 222 12.15 0.62 17.64
C GLY A 222 12.59 1.87 18.41
N LEU A 223 11.96 3.01 18.15
CA LEU A 223 12.19 4.26 18.88
C LEU A 223 11.91 4.11 20.38
N LYS A 224 10.74 3.54 20.71
CA LYS A 224 10.37 3.30 22.13
C LYS A 224 11.35 2.35 22.81
N LYS A 225 11.76 1.30 22.13
CA LYS A 225 12.74 0.31 22.66
C LYS A 225 14.12 0.92 22.85
N ALA A 226 14.62 1.68 21.86
CA ALA A 226 15.97 2.23 21.88
C ALA A 226 16.16 3.31 22.96
N TYR A 227 15.13 4.14 23.19
CA TYR A 227 15.21 5.28 24.10
C TYR A 227 14.40 5.10 25.41
N GLY A 228 13.70 3.99 25.58
CA GLY A 228 12.85 3.77 26.76
C GLY A 228 11.64 4.70 26.82
N LEU A 229 11.09 5.10 25.67
CA LEU A 229 10.01 6.09 25.60
C LEU A 229 8.65 5.48 25.85
N GLN A 230 7.80 6.25 26.53
CA GLN A 230 6.39 5.98 26.74
C GLN A 230 5.58 7.23 26.40
N PHE A 231 4.55 7.08 25.57
CA PHE A 231 3.64 8.16 25.20
C PHE A 231 2.30 7.98 25.91
N ALA A 232 1.67 9.10 26.29
CA ALA A 232 0.32 9.09 26.86
C ALA A 232 -0.72 8.66 25.81
N GLU A 233 -0.47 9.02 24.54
CA GLU A 233 -1.37 8.71 23.42
C GLU A 233 -0.54 8.61 22.13
N GLU A 234 -0.91 7.64 21.29
CA GLU A 234 -0.32 7.40 19.97
C GLU A 234 -1.45 7.54 18.94
N ILE A 235 -1.44 8.64 18.15
CA ILE A 235 -2.52 9.02 17.23
C ILE A 235 -1.98 8.89 15.80
N GLY A 236 -2.45 7.91 15.02
CA GLY A 236 -2.10 7.69 13.62
C GLY A 236 -3.06 8.37 12.64
#